data_cc041cdea70f5f1564fe88df61be564e
#
_entry.id   cc041cdea70f5f1564fe88df61be564e
#
_cell.length_a   1.000
_cell.length_b   1.000
_cell.length_c   1.000
_cell.angle_alpha   90.00
_cell.angle_beta   90.00
_cell.angle_gamma   90.00
#
_symmetry.space_group_name_H-M   'P 1'
#
loop_
_entity.id
_entity.type
_entity.pdbx_description
1 polymer ?
#
loop_
_entity_poly.entity_id
_entity_poly.type
_entity_poly.pdbx_seq_one_letter_code
_entity_poly.pdbx_strand_id
1 'polypeptide(L)'
;MNEREKNEQSIVRLLSVGTYIPEPKMTSSDIAEASGIPQHIVESKLGIRQKPVPGPDDHPCAMGVAAAKEAIRRAQIAPEEIDLIIYIGEEYKEYLVWTAALQLQHEIGAVNAWGFDMGSRCCTAIMAAQTAKSMMLGDARIRTVLLAGGYRNGDLIDLTDPNTRFMANLGAGGGAMLLQRGAGPSYPEVLDSAIITDGSFAQDVIIQAGGTKQPLTAELLAQGQACFRVPDPERMKSRLDAVSMQRFTQVVEQAIQGSGYTISNIDFIGLLHMKRSAHEFVLRSLGIPEERSVYLEDYGHIGQFDPILCIELGVNRKLIQPGSIVVLAAAGIGYAWGALTLRWGDEA
;
A
#
# COMPACT_ATOMS: atom_id res chain seq x y z
N MET A 1 21.34 -17.77 26.79
CA MET A 1 20.03 -17.46 26.19
C MET A 1 19.18 -18.73 26.30
N ASN A 2 18.07 -18.67 27.03
CA ASN A 2 17.17 -19.82 27.18
C ASN A 2 16.29 -19.99 25.89
N GLU A 3 15.54 -21.11 25.80
CA GLU A 3 14.71 -21.40 24.62
C GLU A 3 13.63 -20.34 24.37
N ARG A 4 13.08 -19.73 25.41
CA ARG A 4 12.08 -18.66 25.33
C ARG A 4 12.69 -17.38 24.76
N GLU A 5 13.89 -17.00 25.19
CA GLU A 5 14.64 -15.86 24.64
C GLU A 5 15.02 -16.07 23.17
N LYS A 6 15.40 -17.30 22.78
CA LYS A 6 15.67 -17.66 21.38
C LYS A 6 14.41 -17.56 20.51
N ASN A 7 13.26 -17.97 21.04
CA ASN A 7 11.99 -17.93 20.34
C ASN A 7 11.53 -16.48 20.16
N GLU A 8 11.62 -15.63 21.17
CA GLU A 8 11.28 -14.20 21.08
C GLU A 8 12.18 -13.47 20.08
N GLN A 9 13.48 -13.79 20.00
CA GLN A 9 14.39 -13.22 19.00
C GLN A 9 14.10 -13.65 17.56
N SER A 10 13.28 -14.65 17.33
CA SER A 10 12.84 -15.08 16.00
C SER A 10 11.52 -14.43 15.57
N ILE A 11 10.90 -13.59 16.40
CA ILE A 11 9.64 -12.93 16.09
C ILE A 11 9.91 -11.52 15.54
N VAL A 12 9.30 -11.22 14.40
CA VAL A 12 9.31 -9.87 13.80
C VAL A 12 8.02 -9.16 14.15
N ARG A 13 8.13 -7.95 14.67
CA ARG A 13 6.99 -7.13 15.11
C ARG A 13 6.97 -5.79 14.43
N LEU A 14 5.76 -5.24 14.27
CA LEU A 14 5.50 -3.90 13.78
C LEU A 14 5.60 -2.93 14.96
N LEU A 15 6.67 -2.13 15.03
CA LEU A 15 6.82 -1.15 16.12
C LEU A 15 5.83 0.01 15.96
N SER A 16 5.66 0.48 14.74
CA SER A 16 4.80 1.62 14.44
C SER A 16 4.47 1.70 12.96
N VAL A 17 3.45 2.49 12.66
CA VAL A 17 3.16 3.01 11.31
C VAL A 17 3.21 4.52 11.32
N GLY A 18 3.50 5.12 10.18
CA GLY A 18 3.38 6.55 9.93
C GLY A 18 2.69 6.79 8.61
N THR A 19 1.86 7.82 8.54
CA THR A 19 1.22 8.26 7.30
C THR A 19 1.47 9.74 7.07
N TYR A 20 1.50 10.13 5.81
CA TYR A 20 1.48 11.52 5.37
C TYR A 20 0.35 11.68 4.34
N ILE A 21 -0.57 12.57 4.61
CA ILE A 21 -1.71 12.85 3.73
C ILE A 21 -1.63 14.34 3.34
N PRO A 22 -1.47 14.67 2.05
CA PRO A 22 -1.51 16.05 1.57
C PRO A 22 -2.77 16.79 2.01
N GLU A 23 -2.64 18.07 2.34
CA GLU A 23 -3.77 18.90 2.75
C GLU A 23 -4.76 19.21 1.61
N PRO A 24 -4.30 19.48 0.36
CA PRO A 24 -5.22 19.76 -0.75
C PRO A 24 -6.08 18.54 -1.06
N LYS A 25 -7.36 18.76 -1.36
CA LYS A 25 -8.33 17.71 -1.68
C LYS A 25 -9.02 17.99 -3.01
N MET A 26 -9.33 16.92 -3.71
CA MET A 26 -10.22 16.91 -4.86
C MET A 26 -11.53 16.22 -4.43
N THR A 27 -12.62 16.95 -4.46
CA THR A 27 -13.94 16.45 -4.03
C THR A 27 -14.62 15.62 -5.14
N SER A 28 -15.69 14.91 -4.79
CA SER A 28 -16.54 14.21 -5.76
C SER A 28 -17.12 15.16 -6.83
N SER A 29 -17.40 16.42 -6.46
CA SER A 29 -17.84 17.46 -7.38
C SER A 29 -16.74 17.85 -8.38
N ASP A 30 -15.50 18.05 -7.89
CA ASP A 30 -14.35 18.39 -8.76
C ASP A 30 -14.04 17.24 -9.74
N ILE A 31 -14.12 15.97 -9.26
CA ILE A 31 -13.96 14.80 -10.11
C ILE A 31 -15.06 14.73 -11.16
N ALA A 32 -16.31 15.05 -10.79
CA ALA A 32 -17.45 15.04 -11.72
C ALA A 32 -17.27 16.10 -12.81
N GLU A 33 -16.84 17.30 -12.46
CA GLU A 33 -16.57 18.40 -13.40
C GLU A 33 -15.44 18.02 -14.37
N ALA A 34 -14.31 17.49 -13.85
CA ALA A 34 -13.15 17.13 -14.65
C ALA A 34 -13.38 15.91 -15.55
N SER A 35 -14.21 14.93 -15.13
CA SER A 35 -14.38 13.66 -15.83
C SER A 35 -15.67 13.54 -16.66
N GLY A 36 -16.64 14.43 -16.41
CA GLY A 36 -18.00 14.33 -16.95
C GLY A 36 -18.81 13.17 -16.35
N ILE A 37 -18.33 12.51 -15.28
CA ILE A 37 -19.07 11.48 -14.54
C ILE A 37 -20.02 12.21 -13.56
N PRO A 38 -21.33 11.88 -13.52
CA PRO A 38 -22.22 12.50 -12.54
C PRO A 38 -21.72 12.31 -11.09
N GLN A 39 -21.76 13.35 -10.27
CA GLN A 39 -21.25 13.33 -8.89
C GLN A 39 -21.78 12.15 -8.08
N HIS A 40 -23.09 11.88 -8.16
CA HIS A 40 -23.68 10.74 -7.44
C HIS A 40 -23.11 9.38 -7.85
N ILE A 41 -22.58 9.26 -9.09
CA ILE A 41 -21.89 8.04 -9.55
C ILE A 41 -20.47 7.98 -8.97
N VAL A 42 -19.76 9.12 -8.88
CA VAL A 42 -18.45 9.20 -8.22
C VAL A 42 -18.58 8.74 -6.76
N GLU A 43 -19.59 9.21 -6.04
CA GLU A 43 -19.81 8.83 -4.64
C GLU A 43 -20.31 7.38 -4.47
N SER A 44 -21.37 6.99 -5.21
CA SER A 44 -22.03 5.71 -4.96
C SER A 44 -21.34 4.52 -5.62
N LYS A 45 -20.72 4.69 -6.82
CA LYS A 45 -20.08 3.59 -7.56
C LYS A 45 -18.57 3.60 -7.46
N LEU A 46 -17.91 4.77 -7.66
CA LEU A 46 -16.47 4.84 -7.45
C LEU A 46 -16.11 4.86 -5.96
N GLY A 47 -17.04 5.29 -5.11
CA GLY A 47 -16.90 5.29 -3.66
C GLY A 47 -15.96 6.39 -3.15
N ILE A 48 -15.98 7.55 -3.80
CA ILE A 48 -15.09 8.66 -3.48
C ILE A 48 -15.93 9.86 -3.06
N ARG A 49 -15.79 10.32 -1.83
CA ARG A 49 -16.31 11.59 -1.35
C ARG A 49 -15.30 12.71 -1.63
N GLN A 50 -14.04 12.44 -1.35
CA GLN A 50 -12.88 13.26 -1.69
C GLN A 50 -11.62 12.41 -1.73
N LYS A 51 -10.55 12.93 -2.31
CA LYS A 51 -9.23 12.31 -2.28
C LYS A 51 -8.14 13.36 -2.09
N PRO A 52 -7.01 13.07 -1.38
CA PRO A 52 -5.87 13.96 -1.33
C PRO A 52 -5.23 14.08 -2.71
N VAL A 53 -4.84 15.29 -3.06
CA VAL A 53 -4.02 15.59 -4.24
C VAL A 53 -2.73 16.25 -3.80
N PRO A 54 -1.59 16.01 -4.49
CA PRO A 54 -0.32 16.52 -4.04
C PRO A 54 -0.23 18.03 -4.22
N GLY A 55 0.36 18.71 -3.24
CA GLY A 55 0.85 20.08 -3.38
C GLY A 55 2.17 20.13 -4.17
N PRO A 56 2.72 21.33 -4.36
CA PRO A 56 3.95 21.51 -5.15
C PRO A 56 5.16 20.77 -4.59
N ASP A 57 5.26 20.60 -3.27
CA ASP A 57 6.38 19.97 -2.59
C ASP A 57 6.07 18.51 -2.15
N ASP A 58 4.88 18.01 -2.42
CA ASP A 58 4.46 16.64 -2.08
C ASP A 58 4.99 15.63 -3.10
N HIS A 59 6.31 15.51 -3.15
CA HIS A 59 6.97 14.50 -3.98
C HIS A 59 6.98 13.12 -3.30
N PRO A 60 7.01 12.01 -4.03
CA PRO A 60 6.91 10.67 -3.44
C PRO A 60 7.94 10.37 -2.35
N CYS A 61 9.22 10.68 -2.56
CA CYS A 61 10.23 10.48 -1.52
C CYS A 61 10.03 11.44 -0.34
N ALA A 62 9.69 12.71 -0.59
CA ALA A 62 9.42 13.70 0.45
C ALA A 62 8.24 13.29 1.34
N MET A 63 7.14 12.81 0.77
CA MET A 63 6.01 12.25 1.51
C MET A 63 6.40 11.01 2.31
N GLY A 64 7.26 10.14 1.71
CA GLY A 64 7.83 8.98 2.38
C GLY A 64 8.70 9.34 3.58
N VAL A 65 9.53 10.39 3.45
CA VAL A 65 10.34 10.94 4.56
C VAL A 65 9.45 11.44 5.70
N ALA A 66 8.39 12.17 5.39
CA ALA A 66 7.45 12.66 6.40
C ALA A 66 6.76 11.50 7.15
N ALA A 67 6.29 10.48 6.42
CA ALA A 67 5.71 9.28 7.01
C ALA A 67 6.73 8.49 7.86
N ALA A 68 7.96 8.36 7.37
CA ALA A 68 9.06 7.68 8.08
C ALA A 68 9.40 8.38 9.40
N LYS A 69 9.55 9.71 9.39
CA LYS A 69 9.81 10.51 10.60
C LYS A 69 8.69 10.32 11.63
N GLU A 70 7.44 10.26 11.20
CA GLU A 70 6.31 10.00 12.11
C GLU A 70 6.36 8.58 12.69
N ALA A 71 6.66 7.55 11.87
CA ALA A 71 6.82 6.18 12.37
C ALA A 71 7.96 6.07 13.39
N ILE A 72 9.13 6.65 13.12
CA ILE A 72 10.30 6.69 14.03
C ILE A 72 9.93 7.39 15.34
N ARG A 73 9.25 8.52 15.27
CA ARG A 73 8.79 9.28 16.45
C ARG A 73 7.83 8.46 17.32
N ARG A 74 6.88 7.75 16.69
CA ARG A 74 5.92 6.89 17.42
C ARG A 74 6.59 5.69 18.07
N ALA A 75 7.57 5.10 17.41
CA ALA A 75 8.35 3.98 17.93
C ALA A 75 9.35 4.38 19.03
N GLN A 76 9.64 5.67 19.16
CA GLN A 76 10.63 6.23 20.12
C GLN A 76 12.02 5.59 19.98
N ILE A 77 12.46 5.32 18.75
CA ILE A 77 13.81 4.84 18.45
C ILE A 77 14.66 5.97 17.82
N ALA A 78 15.99 5.83 17.91
CA ALA A 78 16.88 6.69 17.14
C ALA A 78 16.96 6.21 15.67
N PRO A 79 17.06 7.11 14.68
CA PRO A 79 17.21 6.71 13.27
C PRO A 79 18.42 5.80 13.02
N GLU A 80 19.48 5.95 13.81
CA GLU A 80 20.70 5.15 13.74
C GLU A 80 20.51 3.68 14.15
N GLU A 81 19.37 3.35 14.77
CA GLU A 81 18.99 1.96 15.10
C GLU A 81 18.38 1.20 13.92
N ILE A 82 18.14 1.89 12.80
CA ILE A 82 17.64 1.27 11.56
C ILE A 82 18.81 0.64 10.81
N ASP A 83 18.70 -0.66 10.51
CA ASP A 83 19.72 -1.42 9.80
C ASP A 83 19.46 -1.46 8.29
N LEU A 84 18.18 -1.43 7.88
CA LEU A 84 17.76 -1.55 6.49
C LEU A 84 16.59 -0.62 6.18
N ILE A 85 16.66 0.03 5.02
CA ILE A 85 15.56 0.80 4.44
C ILE A 85 15.13 0.15 3.12
N ILE A 86 13.86 -0.18 3.00
CA ILE A 86 13.24 -0.56 1.73
C ILE A 86 12.30 0.56 1.32
N TYR A 87 12.67 1.31 0.28
CA TYR A 87 11.78 2.29 -0.30
C TYR A 87 10.68 1.57 -1.08
N ILE A 88 9.43 1.82 -0.72
CA ILE A 88 8.25 1.14 -1.25
C ILE A 88 7.35 2.07 -2.08
N GLY A 89 7.93 3.13 -2.66
CA GLY A 89 7.24 4.01 -3.61
C GLY A 89 7.09 3.38 -5.00
N GLU A 90 6.60 4.19 -5.93
CA GLU A 90 6.45 3.81 -7.35
C GLU A 90 7.63 4.34 -8.17
N GLU A 91 7.66 3.99 -9.48
CA GLU A 91 8.66 4.50 -10.42
C GLU A 91 8.45 5.97 -10.78
N TYR A 92 7.20 6.48 -10.68
CA TYR A 92 6.90 7.90 -10.83
C TYR A 92 7.27 8.65 -9.56
N LYS A 93 8.49 9.13 -9.54
CA LYS A 93 9.13 9.81 -8.41
C LYS A 93 10.02 10.94 -8.92
N GLU A 94 10.72 11.62 -8.02
CA GLU A 94 11.45 12.87 -8.27
C GLU A 94 12.40 12.82 -9.45
N TYR A 95 13.15 11.74 -9.60
CA TYR A 95 14.16 11.61 -10.64
C TYR A 95 14.17 10.22 -11.27
N LEU A 96 14.49 10.16 -12.55
CA LEU A 96 14.80 8.90 -13.23
C LEU A 96 16.19 8.39 -12.81
N VAL A 97 16.42 7.07 -12.87
CA VAL A 97 17.72 6.45 -12.55
C VAL A 97 18.25 6.91 -11.20
N TRP A 98 17.42 6.86 -10.18
CA TRP A 98 17.68 7.36 -8.84
C TRP A 98 17.16 6.39 -7.79
N THR A 99 17.97 6.15 -6.73
CA THR A 99 17.60 5.27 -5.63
C THR A 99 17.00 6.11 -4.50
N ALA A 100 15.69 6.09 -4.37
CA ALA A 100 14.98 6.91 -3.39
C ALA A 100 15.25 6.46 -1.94
N ALA A 101 15.56 5.18 -1.72
CA ALA A 101 15.97 4.68 -0.41
C ALA A 101 17.18 5.41 0.17
N LEU A 102 18.15 5.82 -0.67
CA LEU A 102 19.34 6.53 -0.22
C LEU A 102 19.04 7.99 0.16
N GLN A 103 18.12 8.64 -0.59
CA GLN A 103 17.65 9.97 -0.21
C GLN A 103 16.88 9.91 1.10
N LEU A 104 15.97 8.94 1.24
CA LEU A 104 15.20 8.74 2.46
C LEU A 104 16.11 8.47 3.66
N GLN A 105 17.14 7.61 3.50
CA GLN A 105 18.16 7.35 4.51
C GLN A 105 18.84 8.65 5.00
N HIS A 106 19.27 9.48 4.06
CA HIS A 106 19.91 10.76 4.35
C HIS A 106 18.98 11.71 5.12
N GLU A 107 17.76 11.88 4.64
CA GLU A 107 16.79 12.83 5.17
C GLU A 107 16.27 12.48 6.59
N ILE A 108 16.27 11.20 6.95
CA ILE A 108 15.87 10.76 8.29
C ILE A 108 17.07 10.59 9.24
N GLY A 109 18.31 10.65 8.73
CA GLY A 109 19.52 10.49 9.53
C GLY A 109 19.88 9.03 9.88
N ALA A 110 19.38 8.04 9.14
CA ALA A 110 19.64 6.60 9.39
C ALA A 110 21.02 6.19 8.87
N VAL A 111 22.07 6.75 9.42
CA VAL A 111 23.47 6.66 8.94
C VAL A 111 24.03 5.22 8.95
N ASN A 112 23.51 4.34 9.79
CA ASN A 112 23.94 2.95 9.89
C ASN A 112 23.17 2.02 8.94
N ALA A 113 22.06 2.49 8.35
CA ALA A 113 21.23 1.68 7.45
C ALA A 113 21.89 1.56 6.07
N TRP A 114 21.60 0.48 5.38
CA TRP A 114 21.70 0.42 3.92
C TRP A 114 20.29 0.33 3.33
N GLY A 115 20.12 0.57 2.01
CA GLY A 115 18.78 0.61 1.46
C GLY A 115 18.71 0.32 -0.03
N PHE A 116 17.51 -0.04 -0.48
CA PHE A 116 17.17 -0.26 -1.89
C PHE A 116 15.70 0.05 -2.15
N ASP A 117 15.37 0.27 -3.43
CA ASP A 117 13.99 0.47 -3.87
C ASP A 117 13.36 -0.88 -4.25
N MET A 118 12.11 -1.08 -3.88
CA MET A 118 11.31 -2.26 -4.21
C MET A 118 9.97 -1.83 -4.79
N GLY A 119 9.52 -2.51 -5.85
CA GLY A 119 8.26 -2.20 -6.53
C GLY A 119 7.47 -3.44 -6.94
N SER A 120 6.19 -3.47 -6.60
CA SER A 120 5.15 -4.39 -7.08
C SER A 120 3.79 -3.70 -7.08
N ARG A 121 3.79 -2.44 -7.52
CA ARG A 121 2.61 -1.58 -7.55
C ARG A 121 1.92 -1.52 -6.18
N CYS A 122 0.59 -1.51 -6.15
CA CYS A 122 -0.17 -1.38 -4.91
C CYS A 122 -0.03 -2.56 -3.92
N CYS A 123 0.63 -3.66 -4.32
CA CYS A 123 1.00 -4.77 -3.42
C CYS A 123 2.36 -4.58 -2.75
N THR A 124 3.12 -3.53 -3.07
CA THR A 124 4.51 -3.37 -2.63
C THR A 124 4.67 -3.41 -1.11
N ALA A 125 3.80 -2.76 -0.34
CA ALA A 125 3.92 -2.75 1.12
C ALA A 125 3.81 -4.16 1.73
N ILE A 126 2.89 -5.00 1.21
CA ILE A 126 2.71 -6.40 1.65
C ILE A 126 3.93 -7.24 1.29
N MET A 127 4.40 -7.14 0.03
CA MET A 127 5.59 -7.87 -0.42
C MET A 127 6.84 -7.43 0.33
N ALA A 128 6.99 -6.14 0.59
CA ALA A 128 8.12 -5.60 1.34
C ALA A 128 8.12 -6.05 2.80
N ALA A 129 6.96 -6.11 3.45
CA ALA A 129 6.85 -6.63 4.83
C ALA A 129 7.27 -8.11 4.90
N GLN A 130 6.84 -8.95 3.94
CA GLN A 130 7.29 -10.35 3.84
C GLN A 130 8.78 -10.45 3.56
N THR A 131 9.29 -9.65 2.63
CA THR A 131 10.71 -9.63 2.27
C THR A 131 11.56 -9.21 3.48
N ALA A 132 11.19 -8.11 4.15
CA ALA A 132 11.87 -7.63 5.35
C ALA A 132 11.89 -8.70 6.44
N LYS A 133 10.73 -9.33 6.74
CA LYS A 133 10.66 -10.44 7.69
C LYS A 133 11.62 -11.57 7.34
N SER A 134 11.66 -12.00 6.07
CA SER A 134 12.55 -13.07 5.61
C SER A 134 14.03 -12.67 5.74
N MET A 135 14.39 -11.43 5.41
CA MET A 135 15.75 -10.92 5.57
C MET A 135 16.17 -10.85 7.04
N MET A 136 15.29 -10.35 7.91
CA MET A 136 15.53 -10.23 9.36
C MET A 136 15.72 -11.60 10.03
N LEU A 137 14.99 -12.62 9.57
CA LEU A 137 15.14 -13.99 10.08
C LEU A 137 16.36 -14.71 9.50
N GLY A 138 16.78 -14.35 8.29
CA GLY A 138 17.94 -14.93 7.60
C GLY A 138 19.28 -14.31 7.98
N ASP A 139 19.30 -13.03 8.41
CA ASP A 139 20.51 -12.29 8.76
C ASP A 139 20.37 -11.63 10.13
N ALA A 140 21.17 -12.09 11.09
CA ALA A 140 21.17 -11.56 12.45
C ALA A 140 21.55 -10.07 12.57
N ARG A 141 22.22 -9.51 11.57
CA ARG A 141 22.62 -8.10 11.53
C ARG A 141 21.46 -7.18 11.17
N ILE A 142 20.40 -7.70 10.58
CA ILE A 142 19.20 -6.94 10.22
C ILE A 142 18.18 -7.12 11.34
N ARG A 143 18.11 -6.17 12.26
CA ARG A 143 17.20 -6.20 13.39
C ARG A 143 16.01 -5.24 13.21
N THR A 144 16.28 -4.05 12.70
CA THR A 144 15.27 -2.99 12.52
C THR A 144 15.20 -2.60 11.04
N VAL A 145 14.01 -2.70 10.45
CA VAL A 145 13.77 -2.40 9.04
C VAL A 145 12.69 -1.33 8.91
N LEU A 146 12.99 -0.30 8.14
CA LEU A 146 12.03 0.73 7.74
C LEU A 146 11.55 0.47 6.30
N LEU A 147 10.25 0.33 6.14
CA LEU A 147 9.56 0.37 4.85
C LEU A 147 8.91 1.75 4.73
N ALA A 148 9.25 2.55 3.72
CA ALA A 148 8.64 3.87 3.57
C ALA A 148 8.65 4.35 2.11
N GLY A 149 7.73 5.25 1.78
CA GLY A 149 7.65 5.88 0.46
C GLY A 149 6.40 6.71 0.29
N GLY A 150 6.18 7.22 -0.91
CA GLY A 150 5.00 8.00 -1.25
C GLY A 150 4.47 7.66 -2.63
N TYR A 151 3.29 8.18 -2.90
CA TYR A 151 2.48 7.90 -4.09
C TYR A 151 1.78 9.17 -4.58
N ARG A 152 1.87 9.44 -5.88
CA ARG A 152 1.15 10.52 -6.54
C ARG A 152 0.76 10.20 -8.00
N ASN A 153 0.53 8.92 -8.30
CA ASN A 153 0.18 8.50 -9.66
C ASN A 153 -1.16 9.07 -10.18
N GLY A 154 -1.93 9.73 -9.32
CA GLY A 154 -3.09 10.54 -9.72
C GLY A 154 -2.76 11.61 -10.76
N ASP A 155 -1.52 12.13 -10.78
CA ASP A 155 -1.02 13.09 -11.78
C ASP A 155 -0.99 12.51 -13.21
N LEU A 156 -0.95 11.19 -13.32
CA LEU A 156 -0.82 10.46 -14.58
C LEU A 156 -2.17 10.00 -15.15
N ILE A 157 -3.28 10.47 -14.58
CA ILE A 157 -4.64 10.11 -15.00
C ILE A 157 -5.21 11.19 -15.92
N ASP A 158 -5.64 10.79 -17.09
CA ASP A 158 -6.50 11.56 -17.96
C ASP A 158 -7.95 11.29 -17.56
N LEU A 159 -8.55 12.19 -16.77
CA LEU A 159 -9.93 12.04 -16.29
C LEU A 159 -10.97 12.09 -17.42
N THR A 160 -10.60 12.59 -18.61
CA THR A 160 -11.49 12.64 -19.77
C THR A 160 -11.52 11.34 -20.57
N ASP A 161 -10.49 10.49 -20.42
CA ASP A 161 -10.43 9.18 -21.10
C ASP A 161 -11.39 8.17 -20.44
N PRO A 162 -12.44 7.69 -21.13
CA PRO A 162 -13.41 6.75 -20.55
C PRO A 162 -12.79 5.42 -20.13
N ASN A 163 -11.64 5.03 -20.72
CA ASN A 163 -10.96 3.76 -20.42
C ASN A 163 -10.13 3.81 -19.15
N THR A 164 -9.78 5.00 -18.66
CA THR A 164 -8.99 5.20 -17.43
C THR A 164 -9.81 5.78 -16.26
N ARG A 165 -11.09 6.10 -16.46
CA ARG A 165 -11.98 6.67 -15.44
C ARG A 165 -12.10 5.82 -14.18
N PHE A 166 -11.88 4.51 -14.25
CA PHE A 166 -11.90 3.64 -13.08
C PHE A 166 -10.74 3.95 -12.11
N MET A 167 -9.69 4.62 -12.59
CA MET A 167 -8.56 5.10 -11.80
C MET A 167 -8.75 6.53 -11.26
N ALA A 168 -9.92 7.14 -11.44
CA ALA A 168 -10.22 8.47 -10.89
C ALA A 168 -10.10 8.53 -9.35
N ASN A 169 -10.08 7.37 -8.68
CA ASN A 169 -9.85 7.23 -7.26
C ASN A 169 -8.38 7.42 -6.84
N LEU A 170 -7.41 7.46 -7.76
CA LEU A 170 -6.00 7.61 -7.40
C LEU A 170 -5.76 8.98 -6.77
N GLY A 171 -5.33 8.96 -5.50
CA GLY A 171 -4.96 10.12 -4.72
C GLY A 171 -3.44 10.27 -4.60
N ALA A 172 -3.01 10.93 -3.51
CA ALA A 172 -1.61 11.07 -3.14
C ALA A 172 -1.44 10.86 -1.63
N GLY A 173 -0.28 10.36 -1.22
CA GLY A 173 0.09 10.19 0.18
C GLY A 173 1.39 9.45 0.37
N GLY A 174 1.87 9.42 1.60
CA GLY A 174 3.03 8.63 2.02
C GLY A 174 2.67 7.69 3.17
N GLY A 175 3.44 6.62 3.29
CA GLY A 175 3.28 5.66 4.38
C GLY A 175 4.61 5.02 4.78
N ALA A 176 4.68 4.61 6.03
CA ALA A 176 5.81 3.90 6.59
C ALA A 176 5.38 2.80 7.56
N MET A 177 6.13 1.70 7.57
CA MET A 177 6.06 0.63 8.58
C MET A 177 7.46 0.44 9.15
N LEU A 178 7.58 0.46 10.47
CA LEU A 178 8.83 0.18 11.16
C LEU A 178 8.74 -1.20 11.81
N LEU A 179 9.57 -2.12 11.34
CA LEU A 179 9.61 -3.51 11.81
C LEU A 179 10.84 -3.74 12.68
N GLN A 180 10.71 -4.54 13.75
CA GLN A 180 11.84 -4.94 14.57
C GLN A 180 11.73 -6.41 14.99
N ARG A 181 12.86 -7.13 14.89
CA ARG A 181 12.99 -8.48 15.40
C ARG A 181 13.32 -8.45 16.89
N GLY A 182 12.61 -9.28 17.67
CA GLY A 182 12.79 -9.38 19.12
C GLY A 182 12.25 -8.19 19.91
N ALA A 183 11.32 -7.41 19.33
CA ALA A 183 10.54 -6.42 20.07
C ALA A 183 9.58 -7.11 21.06
N GLY A 184 9.14 -6.38 22.08
CA GLY A 184 8.26 -6.90 23.13
C GLY A 184 6.86 -7.34 22.65
N PRO A 185 6.15 -8.14 23.45
CA PRO A 185 4.85 -8.73 23.06
C PRO A 185 3.72 -7.71 22.93
N SER A 186 3.88 -6.50 23.43
CA SER A 186 2.92 -5.39 23.24
C SER A 186 2.87 -4.86 21.81
N TYR A 187 3.87 -5.18 20.96
CA TYR A 187 3.87 -4.81 19.55
C TYR A 187 3.22 -5.89 18.68
N PRO A 188 2.51 -5.49 17.61
CA PRO A 188 1.90 -6.44 16.67
C PRO A 188 2.92 -7.37 16.03
N GLU A 189 2.66 -8.66 16.06
CA GLU A 189 3.47 -9.68 15.39
C GLU A 189 3.15 -9.74 13.90
N VAL A 190 4.18 -9.74 13.06
CA VAL A 190 4.06 -9.96 11.61
C VAL A 190 4.00 -11.46 11.37
N LEU A 191 2.81 -11.97 11.07
CA LEU A 191 2.56 -13.38 10.84
C LEU A 191 2.85 -13.77 9.37
N ASP A 192 2.03 -14.59 8.77
CA ASP A 192 2.23 -15.04 7.40
C ASP A 192 1.56 -14.13 6.38
N SER A 193 1.96 -14.28 5.13
CA SER A 193 1.46 -13.52 3.99
C SER A 193 1.32 -14.43 2.77
N ALA A 194 0.44 -14.04 1.85
CA ALA A 194 0.28 -14.71 0.58
C ALA A 194 0.33 -13.70 -0.57
N ILE A 195 0.98 -14.08 -1.67
CA ILE A 195 1.12 -13.24 -2.85
C ILE A 195 0.90 -14.09 -4.08
N ILE A 196 0.07 -13.60 -4.99
CA ILE A 196 -0.18 -14.20 -6.30
C ILE A 196 0.09 -13.13 -7.35
N THR A 197 0.82 -13.48 -8.40
CA THR A 197 1.03 -12.62 -9.57
C THR A 197 0.58 -13.33 -10.83
N ASP A 198 0.06 -12.57 -11.80
CA ASP A 198 -0.28 -13.06 -13.13
C ASP A 198 0.31 -12.12 -14.19
N GLY A 199 1.46 -12.50 -14.71
CA GLY A 199 2.20 -11.72 -15.72
C GLY A 199 1.47 -11.59 -17.07
N SER A 200 0.41 -12.36 -17.31
CA SER A 200 -0.39 -12.23 -18.53
C SER A 200 -1.11 -10.89 -18.67
N PHE A 201 -1.24 -10.13 -17.55
CA PHE A 201 -1.80 -8.78 -17.48
C PHE A 201 -0.75 -7.66 -17.57
N ALA A 202 0.53 -7.97 -17.75
CA ALA A 202 1.63 -7.01 -17.60
C ALA A 202 1.54 -5.77 -18.52
N GLN A 203 0.77 -5.83 -19.59
CA GLN A 203 0.59 -4.74 -20.54
C GLN A 203 -0.84 -4.17 -20.55
N ASP A 204 -1.70 -4.57 -19.63
CA ASP A 204 -3.11 -4.17 -19.65
C ASP A 204 -3.29 -2.72 -19.15
N VAL A 205 -2.41 -2.22 -18.30
CA VAL A 205 -2.37 -0.81 -17.86
C VAL A 205 -0.93 -0.32 -17.92
N ILE A 206 -0.63 0.61 -18.82
CA ILE A 206 0.72 1.13 -19.05
C ILE A 206 0.71 2.62 -19.37
N ILE A 207 1.88 3.25 -19.20
CA ILE A 207 2.18 4.55 -19.81
C ILE A 207 3.06 4.25 -21.03
N GLN A 208 2.57 4.57 -22.21
CA GLN A 208 3.22 4.16 -23.47
C GLN A 208 4.50 4.93 -23.76
N ALA A 209 4.48 6.25 -23.50
CA ALA A 209 5.61 7.14 -23.79
C ALA A 209 6.43 7.43 -22.52
N GLY A 210 7.72 7.63 -22.68
CA GLY A 210 8.67 7.96 -21.61
C GLY A 210 9.60 6.82 -21.20
N GLY A 211 9.32 5.58 -21.65
CA GLY A 211 10.22 4.44 -21.47
C GLY A 211 11.17 4.27 -22.67
N THR A 212 12.01 3.23 -22.60
CA THR A 212 13.00 2.92 -23.64
C THR A 212 12.37 2.47 -24.96
N LYS A 213 11.18 1.88 -24.90
CA LYS A 213 10.46 1.41 -26.10
C LYS A 213 9.90 2.57 -26.92
N GLN A 214 9.48 3.64 -26.26
CA GLN A 214 8.96 4.86 -26.87
C GLN A 214 9.39 6.07 -26.04
N PRO A 215 10.56 6.66 -26.32
CA PRO A 215 11.04 7.85 -25.62
C PRO A 215 10.06 9.02 -25.75
N LEU A 216 9.96 9.86 -24.72
CA LEU A 216 9.06 10.98 -24.71
C LEU A 216 9.50 12.07 -25.69
N THR A 217 8.57 12.52 -26.55
CA THR A 217 8.73 13.66 -27.44
C THR A 217 7.67 14.72 -27.15
N ALA A 218 7.89 15.95 -27.61
CA ALA A 218 6.91 17.03 -27.44
C ALA A 218 5.55 16.69 -28.09
N GLU A 219 5.57 15.96 -29.22
CA GLU A 219 4.37 15.51 -29.91
C GLU A 219 3.59 14.47 -29.07
N LEU A 220 4.28 13.45 -28.54
CA LEU A 220 3.67 12.42 -27.68
C LEU A 220 3.11 13.01 -26.38
N LEU A 221 3.80 14.00 -25.82
CA LEU A 221 3.32 14.73 -24.66
C LEU A 221 2.02 15.49 -24.97
N ALA A 222 2.01 16.23 -26.10
CA ALA A 222 0.81 16.95 -26.56
C ALA A 222 -0.39 16.03 -26.86
N GLN A 223 -0.13 14.78 -27.23
CA GLN A 223 -1.15 13.74 -27.44
C GLN A 223 -1.58 13.03 -26.14
N GLY A 224 -1.07 13.43 -24.98
CA GLY A 224 -1.40 12.81 -23.69
C GLY A 224 -0.84 11.39 -23.52
N GLN A 225 0.18 10.99 -24.28
CA GLN A 225 0.74 9.63 -24.24
C GLN A 225 1.60 9.38 -22.99
N ALA A 226 1.88 10.41 -22.18
CA ALA A 226 2.53 10.32 -20.88
C ALA A 226 1.57 10.02 -19.71
N CYS A 227 0.29 9.74 -19.99
CA CYS A 227 -0.70 9.31 -19.02
C CYS A 227 -0.94 7.80 -19.09
N PHE A 228 -1.55 7.24 -18.07
CA PHE A 228 -2.01 5.86 -18.08
C PHE A 228 -2.96 5.59 -19.24
N ARG A 229 -2.78 4.44 -19.87
CA ARG A 229 -3.64 3.93 -20.94
C ARG A 229 -3.97 2.46 -20.69
N VAL A 230 -5.15 2.06 -21.16
CA VAL A 230 -5.59 0.67 -21.23
C VAL A 230 -5.67 0.31 -22.71
N PRO A 231 -4.65 -0.37 -23.25
CA PRO A 231 -4.59 -0.65 -24.70
C PRO A 231 -5.76 -1.48 -25.22
N ASP A 232 -6.29 -2.40 -24.41
CA ASP A 232 -7.43 -3.24 -24.76
C ASP A 232 -8.37 -3.37 -23.52
N PRO A 233 -9.30 -2.40 -23.34
CA PRO A 233 -10.17 -2.37 -22.15
C PRO A 233 -11.14 -3.55 -22.04
N GLU A 234 -11.64 -4.06 -23.18
CA GLU A 234 -12.60 -5.18 -23.19
C GLU A 234 -11.91 -6.48 -22.77
N ARG A 235 -10.73 -6.75 -23.32
CA ARG A 235 -9.90 -7.89 -22.96
C ARG A 235 -9.51 -7.84 -21.47
N MET A 236 -8.98 -6.69 -21.01
CA MET A 236 -8.62 -6.52 -19.60
C MET A 236 -9.83 -6.78 -18.69
N LYS A 237 -10.97 -6.15 -18.97
CA LYS A 237 -12.18 -6.30 -18.17
C LYS A 237 -12.65 -7.75 -18.11
N SER A 238 -12.79 -8.42 -19.27
CA SER A 238 -13.25 -9.80 -19.33
C SER A 238 -12.37 -10.75 -18.50
N ARG A 239 -11.05 -10.56 -18.58
CA ARG A 239 -10.09 -11.40 -17.84
C ARG A 239 -10.06 -11.11 -16.35
N LEU A 240 -10.10 -9.83 -15.95
CA LEU A 240 -10.16 -9.45 -14.54
C LEU A 240 -11.47 -9.90 -13.87
N ASP A 241 -12.59 -9.73 -14.53
CA ASP A 241 -13.89 -10.18 -14.03
C ASP A 241 -13.88 -11.71 -13.74
N ALA A 242 -13.10 -12.48 -14.51
CA ALA A 242 -12.99 -13.92 -14.34
C ALA A 242 -12.17 -14.35 -13.12
N VAL A 243 -11.18 -13.56 -12.70
CA VAL A 243 -10.20 -14.05 -11.71
C VAL A 243 -9.99 -13.12 -10.51
N SER A 244 -10.18 -11.79 -10.66
CA SER A 244 -9.70 -10.82 -9.69
C SER A 244 -10.27 -11.01 -8.28
N MET A 245 -11.59 -11.16 -8.16
CA MET A 245 -12.23 -11.32 -6.85
C MET A 245 -11.88 -12.67 -6.20
N GLN A 246 -11.76 -13.73 -7.00
CA GLN A 246 -11.31 -15.03 -6.51
C GLN A 246 -9.87 -14.97 -6.01
N ARG A 247 -8.97 -14.31 -6.75
CA ARG A 247 -7.56 -14.14 -6.32
C ARG A 247 -7.46 -13.32 -5.04
N PHE A 248 -8.30 -12.30 -4.93
CA PHE A 248 -8.33 -11.44 -3.75
C PHE A 248 -8.73 -12.23 -2.48
N THR A 249 -9.83 -13.00 -2.54
CA THR A 249 -10.23 -13.86 -1.41
C THR A 249 -9.21 -14.96 -1.14
N GLN A 250 -8.64 -15.57 -2.19
CA GLN A 250 -7.64 -16.62 -2.08
C GLN A 250 -6.38 -16.18 -1.32
N VAL A 251 -5.84 -14.97 -1.57
CA VAL A 251 -4.65 -14.50 -0.84
C VAL A 251 -4.98 -14.23 0.64
N VAL A 252 -6.18 -13.73 0.94
CA VAL A 252 -6.64 -13.55 2.34
C VAL A 252 -6.73 -14.92 3.04
N GLU A 253 -7.36 -15.91 2.40
CA GLU A 253 -7.47 -17.26 2.95
C GLU A 253 -6.10 -17.90 3.19
N GLN A 254 -5.18 -17.79 2.23
CA GLN A 254 -3.84 -18.34 2.35
C GLN A 254 -3.03 -17.66 3.46
N ALA A 255 -3.06 -16.34 3.56
CA ALA A 255 -2.34 -15.59 4.59
C ALA A 255 -2.84 -15.93 6.00
N ILE A 256 -4.17 -15.99 6.21
CA ILE A 256 -4.73 -16.31 7.52
C ILE A 256 -4.49 -17.76 7.91
N GLN A 257 -4.62 -18.70 6.98
CA GLN A 257 -4.35 -20.13 7.22
C GLN A 257 -2.87 -20.41 7.50
N GLY A 258 -1.95 -19.80 6.73
CA GLY A 258 -0.51 -19.89 6.98
C GLY A 258 -0.11 -19.32 8.35
N SER A 259 -0.90 -18.38 8.88
CA SER A 259 -0.75 -17.81 10.21
C SER A 259 -1.32 -18.69 11.34
N GLY A 260 -1.93 -19.85 11.02
CA GLY A 260 -2.53 -20.75 12.01
C GLY A 260 -3.94 -20.36 12.45
N TYR A 261 -4.61 -19.47 11.73
CA TYR A 261 -5.96 -18.99 12.03
C TYR A 261 -6.94 -19.34 10.89
N THR A 262 -8.21 -19.02 11.10
CA THR A 262 -9.29 -19.14 10.11
C THR A 262 -9.91 -17.78 9.83
N ILE A 263 -10.69 -17.66 8.76
CA ILE A 263 -11.40 -16.42 8.40
C ILE A 263 -12.26 -15.89 9.58
N SER A 264 -12.87 -16.75 10.36
CA SER A 264 -13.70 -16.36 11.51
C SER A 264 -12.92 -15.68 12.64
N ASN A 265 -11.59 -15.85 12.68
CA ASN A 265 -10.72 -15.18 13.65
C ASN A 265 -10.33 -13.75 13.24
N ILE A 266 -10.65 -13.32 12.02
CA ILE A 266 -10.31 -11.96 11.55
C ILE A 266 -11.18 -10.95 12.30
N ASP A 267 -10.54 -10.14 13.15
CA ASP A 267 -11.19 -9.06 13.89
C ASP A 267 -11.24 -7.77 13.07
N PHE A 268 -10.23 -7.54 12.23
CA PHE A 268 -10.17 -6.39 11.34
C PHE A 268 -9.53 -6.75 10.01
N ILE A 269 -10.12 -6.25 8.91
CA ILE A 269 -9.53 -6.36 7.58
C ILE A 269 -9.35 -4.98 6.95
N GLY A 270 -8.12 -4.64 6.60
CA GLY A 270 -7.76 -3.44 5.85
C GLY A 270 -7.63 -3.76 4.36
N LEU A 271 -8.53 -3.24 3.54
CA LEU A 271 -8.53 -3.40 2.08
C LEU A 271 -8.06 -2.12 1.41
N LEU A 272 -7.28 -2.25 0.32
CA LEU A 272 -7.01 -1.08 -0.53
C LEU A 272 -8.33 -0.46 -1.00
N HIS A 273 -8.30 0.84 -1.35
CA HIS A 273 -9.48 1.47 -1.92
C HIS A 273 -9.82 0.89 -3.28
N MET A 274 -11.02 0.38 -3.41
CA MET A 274 -11.65 -0.11 -4.63
C MET A 274 -13.10 0.39 -4.69
N LYS A 275 -13.79 0.14 -5.80
CA LYS A 275 -15.22 0.45 -5.89
C LYS A 275 -15.97 -0.13 -4.68
N ARG A 276 -16.92 0.61 -4.12
CA ARG A 276 -17.69 0.18 -2.92
C ARG A 276 -18.28 -1.23 -3.09
N SER A 277 -18.88 -1.51 -4.25
CA SER A 277 -19.45 -2.84 -4.52
C SER A 277 -18.42 -3.98 -4.53
N ALA A 278 -17.16 -3.69 -4.90
CA ALA A 278 -16.10 -4.69 -4.86
C ALA A 278 -15.60 -4.90 -3.42
N HIS A 279 -15.47 -3.84 -2.64
CA HIS A 279 -15.15 -3.91 -1.21
C HIS A 279 -16.19 -4.76 -0.45
N GLU A 280 -17.46 -4.42 -0.60
CA GLU A 280 -18.58 -5.19 -0.03
C GLU A 280 -18.61 -6.63 -0.50
N PHE A 281 -18.29 -6.89 -1.77
CA PHE A 281 -18.22 -8.25 -2.30
C PHE A 281 -17.14 -9.07 -1.60
N VAL A 282 -15.94 -8.51 -1.41
CA VAL A 282 -14.84 -9.19 -0.70
C VAL A 282 -15.26 -9.52 0.73
N LEU A 283 -15.81 -8.56 1.47
CA LEU A 283 -16.28 -8.78 2.84
C LEU A 283 -17.35 -9.87 2.91
N ARG A 284 -18.38 -9.80 2.06
CA ARG A 284 -19.44 -10.83 2.01
C ARG A 284 -18.90 -12.21 1.65
N SER A 285 -17.97 -12.30 0.69
CA SER A 285 -17.38 -13.57 0.26
C SER A 285 -16.56 -14.24 1.36
N LEU A 286 -15.95 -13.43 2.24
CA LEU A 286 -15.20 -13.89 3.40
C LEU A 286 -16.09 -14.05 4.66
N GLY A 287 -17.37 -13.65 4.61
CA GLY A 287 -18.25 -13.66 5.78
C GLY A 287 -17.83 -12.67 6.86
N ILE A 288 -17.13 -11.58 6.49
CA ILE A 288 -16.65 -10.55 7.43
C ILE A 288 -17.67 -9.40 7.45
N PRO A 289 -18.18 -8.99 8.64
CA PRO A 289 -19.05 -7.83 8.79
C PRO A 289 -18.34 -6.52 8.38
N GLU A 290 -19.10 -5.55 7.81
CA GLU A 290 -18.54 -4.27 7.36
C GLU A 290 -17.89 -3.48 8.50
N GLU A 291 -18.38 -3.62 9.74
CA GLU A 291 -17.86 -2.97 10.94
C GLU A 291 -16.43 -3.41 11.29
N ARG A 292 -15.97 -4.53 10.74
CA ARG A 292 -14.58 -5.03 10.89
C ARG A 292 -13.64 -4.49 9.80
N SER A 293 -14.04 -3.46 9.08
CA SER A 293 -13.25 -2.84 8.03
C SER A 293 -13.40 -1.32 8.04
N VAL A 294 -12.52 -0.65 7.32
CA VAL A 294 -12.65 0.77 7.00
C VAL A 294 -12.73 0.95 5.49
N TYR A 295 -13.64 1.81 5.03
CA TYR A 295 -13.72 2.18 3.64
C TYR A 295 -13.08 3.57 3.45
N LEU A 296 -12.18 3.71 2.46
CA LEU A 296 -11.32 4.89 2.29
C LEU A 296 -11.96 5.98 1.41
N GLU A 297 -13.25 6.28 1.60
CA GLU A 297 -14.02 7.22 0.76
C GLU A 297 -13.50 8.67 0.78
N ASP A 298 -12.75 9.05 1.84
CA ASP A 298 -12.15 10.38 1.99
C ASP A 298 -10.68 10.46 1.54
N TYR A 299 -10.12 9.32 1.17
CA TYR A 299 -8.71 9.21 0.80
C TYR A 299 -8.52 8.72 -0.63
N GLY A 300 -9.55 8.05 -1.21
CA GLY A 300 -9.36 7.33 -2.46
C GLY A 300 -8.27 6.28 -2.30
N HIS A 301 -7.54 6.03 -3.38
CA HIS A 301 -6.45 5.06 -3.43
C HIS A 301 -5.10 5.77 -3.41
N ILE A 302 -4.40 5.69 -2.29
CA ILE A 302 -3.03 6.21 -2.15
C ILE A 302 -1.97 5.12 -2.39
N GLY A 303 -2.26 4.22 -3.33
CA GLY A 303 -1.36 3.16 -3.75
C GLY A 303 -1.15 2.09 -2.68
N GLN A 304 0.07 1.60 -2.60
CA GLN A 304 0.51 0.59 -1.63
C GLN A 304 0.42 1.03 -0.17
N PHE A 305 0.08 2.29 0.11
CA PHE A 305 -0.04 2.83 1.47
C PHE A 305 -1.45 2.71 2.04
N ASP A 306 -2.45 2.32 1.24
CA ASP A 306 -3.81 2.05 1.73
C ASP A 306 -3.83 1.07 2.92
N PRO A 307 -3.09 -0.08 2.91
CA PRO A 307 -3.06 -0.98 4.04
C PRO A 307 -2.49 -0.33 5.31
N ILE A 308 -1.49 0.54 5.17
CA ILE A 308 -0.89 1.28 6.30
C ILE A 308 -1.90 2.29 6.86
N LEU A 309 -2.59 3.01 5.99
CA LEU A 309 -3.67 3.92 6.38
C LEU A 309 -4.83 3.19 7.07
N CYS A 310 -5.17 1.98 6.59
CA CYS A 310 -6.19 1.14 7.25
C CYS A 310 -5.80 0.77 8.69
N ILE A 311 -4.52 0.46 8.96
CA ILE A 311 -4.04 0.25 10.33
C ILE A 311 -4.28 1.51 11.17
N GLU A 312 -3.83 2.66 10.69
CA GLU A 312 -3.96 3.92 11.42
C GLU A 312 -5.43 4.26 11.73
N LEU A 313 -6.31 4.14 10.74
CA LEU A 313 -7.74 4.37 10.91
C LEU A 313 -8.39 3.32 11.81
N GLY A 314 -8.01 2.05 11.69
CA GLY A 314 -8.51 0.96 12.52
C GLY A 314 -8.17 1.15 14.01
N VAL A 315 -6.94 1.56 14.30
CA VAL A 315 -6.51 1.89 15.68
C VAL A 315 -7.24 3.12 16.19
N ASN A 316 -7.26 4.21 15.42
CA ASN A 316 -7.90 5.46 15.82
C ASN A 316 -9.41 5.32 16.07
N ARG A 317 -10.08 4.45 15.30
CA ARG A 317 -11.51 4.13 15.45
C ARG A 317 -11.78 3.03 16.47
N LYS A 318 -10.74 2.52 17.15
CA LYS A 318 -10.82 1.41 18.10
C LYS A 318 -11.41 0.12 17.53
N LEU A 319 -11.26 -0.11 16.23
CA LEU A 319 -11.63 -1.36 15.57
C LEU A 319 -10.55 -2.43 15.74
N ILE A 320 -9.30 -2.01 15.95
CA ILE A 320 -8.17 -2.88 16.27
C ILE A 320 -7.91 -2.74 17.78
N GLN A 321 -7.94 -3.86 18.48
CA GLN A 321 -7.75 -3.96 19.93
C GLN A 321 -6.56 -4.88 20.24
N PRO A 322 -6.01 -4.85 21.47
CA PRO A 322 -5.02 -5.85 21.91
C PRO A 322 -5.50 -7.27 21.62
N GLY A 323 -4.64 -8.11 21.06
CA GLY A 323 -4.93 -9.48 20.67
C GLY A 323 -5.67 -9.65 19.33
N SER A 324 -6.15 -8.58 18.69
CA SER A 324 -6.87 -8.66 17.40
C SER A 324 -6.06 -9.34 16.32
N ILE A 325 -6.70 -10.17 15.52
CA ILE A 325 -6.17 -10.70 14.25
C ILE A 325 -6.55 -9.73 13.15
N VAL A 326 -5.54 -9.11 12.55
CA VAL A 326 -5.65 -8.10 11.51
C VAL A 326 -5.16 -8.67 10.19
N VAL A 327 -5.94 -8.54 9.12
CA VAL A 327 -5.51 -8.89 7.77
C VAL A 327 -5.48 -7.63 6.92
N LEU A 328 -4.38 -7.42 6.22
CA LEU A 328 -4.22 -6.36 5.23
C LEU A 328 -4.22 -6.99 3.85
N ALA A 329 -5.00 -6.47 2.90
CA ALA A 329 -5.02 -7.02 1.57
C ALA A 329 -5.05 -5.94 0.48
N ALA A 330 -4.30 -6.18 -0.58
CA ALA A 330 -4.14 -5.26 -1.70
C ALA A 330 -4.08 -6.01 -3.04
N ALA A 331 -4.37 -5.28 -4.12
CA ALA A 331 -4.14 -5.72 -5.48
C ALA A 331 -3.48 -4.59 -6.27
N GLY A 332 -2.53 -4.93 -7.12
CA GLY A 332 -1.79 -3.99 -7.96
C GLY A 332 -1.95 -4.33 -9.44
N ILE A 333 -1.96 -3.30 -10.28
CA ILE A 333 -1.94 -3.48 -11.73
C ILE A 333 -0.72 -4.28 -12.16
N GLY A 334 -0.88 -5.15 -13.18
CA GLY A 334 0.21 -5.93 -13.72
C GLY A 334 0.03 -7.45 -13.80
N TYR A 335 -0.78 -8.24 -13.11
CA TYR A 335 -1.44 -7.92 -11.86
C TYR A 335 -0.85 -8.73 -10.71
N ALA A 336 -0.95 -8.17 -9.52
CA ALA A 336 -0.56 -8.83 -8.28
C ALA A 336 -1.69 -8.74 -7.25
N TRP A 337 -1.84 -9.76 -6.40
CA TRP A 337 -2.72 -9.78 -5.23
C TRP A 337 -1.90 -10.20 -4.04
N GLY A 338 -2.09 -9.57 -2.91
CA GLY A 338 -1.35 -9.89 -1.69
C GLY A 338 -2.18 -9.68 -0.44
N ALA A 339 -1.91 -10.49 0.57
CA ALA A 339 -2.43 -10.32 1.92
C ALA A 339 -1.36 -10.60 2.96
N LEU A 340 -1.44 -9.90 4.08
CA LEU A 340 -0.55 -10.01 5.23
C LEU A 340 -1.39 -10.12 6.50
N THR A 341 -1.07 -11.06 7.37
CA THR A 341 -1.70 -11.22 8.68
C THR A 341 -0.81 -10.64 9.77
N LEU A 342 -1.41 -9.89 10.68
CA LEU A 342 -0.79 -9.40 11.89
C LEU A 342 -1.59 -9.91 13.10
N ARG A 343 -0.92 -10.28 14.18
CA ARG A 343 -1.55 -10.45 15.49
C ARG A 343 -1.21 -9.23 16.33
N TRP A 344 -2.22 -8.45 16.66
CA TRP A 344 -2.04 -7.23 17.45
C TRP A 344 -1.47 -7.58 18.83
N GLY A 345 -0.57 -6.74 19.35
CA GLY A 345 0.11 -7.03 20.60
C GLY A 345 -0.84 -7.07 21.79
N ASP A 346 -0.41 -7.70 22.86
CA ASP A 346 -1.16 -7.77 24.12
C ASP A 346 -1.18 -6.39 24.82
N GLU A 347 -2.09 -6.19 25.78
CA GLU A 347 -2.06 -5.00 26.65
C GLU A 347 -0.71 -4.92 27.38
N ALA A 348 -0.11 -3.72 27.43
CA ALA A 348 1.18 -3.47 28.06
C ALA A 348 1.08 -3.43 29.60
#